data_a6ccb5572968ddaee0244728f786aa5b
#
_entry.id   a6ccb5572968ddaee0244728f786aa5b
#
_cell.length_a   1.000
_cell.length_b   1.000
_cell.length_c   1.000
_cell.angle_alpha   90.00
_cell.angle_beta   90.00
_cell.angle_gamma   90.00
#
_symmetry.space_group_name_H-M   'P 1'
#
loop_
_entity.id
_entity.type
_entity.pdbx_description
1 polymer ?
#
loop_
_entity_poly.entity_id
_entity_poly.type
_entity_poly.pdbx_seq_one_letter_code
_entity_poly.pdbx_strand_id
1 'polypeptide(L)'
;MADNGTYLTFGASYVTKKEDEEDILVDRTHKLNLPEYVGAYDLRLRLQTGGWNILAEWAQKGQDPNSNNGYIYRKGYAAMLSTSYSKKGLTFLAQAKRSDNMVYRSRRTLPSATETSSYINHLPAFTQEHTYALAAHYPYATQPDGEWAYQGEVGYTFKKHTLLGGKYGTKVKLNFSYVNGISKNEHGGMGTDGYGSAFWKWGSSRNYQDLNVQVEKKLNRDFKLNLMYMNQFYNQAVIEGHGEMIHSNIFVAEGKYRINKTFTLRGEAQYLTTGEDQGDWAYGLLELSVQPHLMFSASDEWNCGESDIHYYNVSATYTLGGHRLQLGYVRNRAGYNCSGGVCRWVPASKGATISYNYNF
;
A
#
# COMPACT_ATOMS: atom_id res chain seq x y z
N MET A 1 -12.01 -22.64 29.64
CA MET A 1 -13.18 -22.28 28.84
C MET A 1 -12.73 -21.14 27.92
N ALA A 2 -12.77 -21.30 26.61
CA ALA A 2 -12.55 -20.17 25.72
C ALA A 2 -13.79 -19.27 25.87
N ASP A 3 -13.59 -18.11 26.47
CA ASP A 3 -14.62 -17.11 26.58
C ASP A 3 -14.88 -16.57 25.16
N ASN A 4 -15.95 -17.02 24.51
CA ASN A 4 -16.40 -16.51 23.22
C ASN A 4 -17.02 -15.13 23.38
N GLY A 5 -16.37 -14.27 24.15
CA GLY A 5 -16.84 -12.93 24.43
C GLY A 5 -17.05 -12.13 23.15
N THR A 6 -18.19 -11.44 23.09
CA THR A 6 -18.46 -10.43 22.08
C THR A 6 -18.03 -9.08 22.62
N TYR A 7 -17.14 -8.39 21.88
CA TYR A 7 -16.64 -7.06 22.24
C TYR A 7 -17.13 -6.04 21.21
N LEU A 8 -17.78 -5.00 21.70
CA LEU A 8 -18.18 -3.85 20.92
C LEU A 8 -17.39 -2.64 21.41
N THR A 9 -16.61 -2.01 20.52
CA THR A 9 -15.83 -0.82 20.82
C THR A 9 -16.33 0.33 19.98
N PHE A 10 -16.61 1.46 20.63
CA PHE A 10 -16.92 2.72 19.99
C PHE A 10 -15.77 3.69 20.19
N GLY A 11 -15.39 4.42 19.14
CA GLY A 11 -14.36 5.46 19.16
C GLY A 11 -14.85 6.71 18.45
N ALA A 12 -14.43 7.86 18.94
CA ALA A 12 -14.67 9.15 18.31
C ALA A 12 -13.41 10.02 18.46
N SER A 13 -13.08 10.80 17.42
CA SER A 13 -12.00 11.76 17.46
C SER A 13 -12.42 13.08 16.81
N TYR A 14 -11.80 14.16 17.23
CA TYR A 14 -11.93 15.47 16.61
C TYR A 14 -10.57 16.13 16.50
N VAL A 15 -10.28 16.67 15.34
CA VAL A 15 -9.04 17.41 15.05
C VAL A 15 -9.41 18.71 14.37
N THR A 16 -8.76 19.80 14.72
CA THR A 16 -8.87 21.08 14.03
C THR A 16 -7.49 21.62 13.68
N LYS A 17 -7.37 22.20 12.52
CA LYS A 17 -6.21 23.01 12.12
C LYS A 17 -6.58 24.48 12.12
N LYS A 18 -5.60 25.33 12.43
CA LYS A 18 -5.64 26.76 12.25
C LYS A 18 -4.62 27.16 11.19
N GLU A 19 -5.02 28.00 10.26
CA GLU A 19 -4.13 28.56 9.25
C GLU A 19 -4.30 30.07 9.21
N ASP A 20 -3.21 30.77 9.00
CA ASP A 20 -3.20 32.22 8.85
C ASP A 20 -3.92 32.62 7.55
N GLU A 21 -4.36 33.90 7.51
CA GLU A 21 -4.98 34.47 6.34
C GLU A 21 -3.97 34.54 5.17
N GLU A 22 -4.36 34.04 4.01
CA GLU A 22 -3.60 34.11 2.77
C GLU A 22 -4.42 34.77 1.67
N ASP A 23 -3.79 35.62 0.87
CA ASP A 23 -4.43 36.32 -0.24
C ASP A 23 -4.43 35.46 -1.51
N ILE A 24 -5.38 34.54 -1.61
CA ILE A 24 -5.62 33.74 -2.81
C ILE A 24 -6.61 34.48 -3.71
N LEU A 25 -6.13 34.99 -4.86
CA LEU A 25 -6.93 35.77 -5.79
C LEU A 25 -7.72 34.86 -6.73
N VAL A 26 -9.03 35.08 -6.83
CA VAL A 26 -9.90 34.46 -7.83
C VAL A 26 -9.78 35.21 -9.15
N ASP A 27 -9.72 36.55 -9.06
CA ASP A 27 -9.53 37.48 -10.16
C ASP A 27 -8.77 38.74 -9.68
N ARG A 28 -8.68 39.80 -10.53
CA ARG A 28 -7.94 41.02 -10.22
C ARG A 28 -8.51 41.82 -9.03
N THR A 29 -9.73 41.55 -8.62
CA THR A 29 -10.48 42.38 -7.65
C THR A 29 -11.04 41.56 -6.48
N HIS A 30 -11.04 40.24 -6.59
CA HIS A 30 -11.64 39.34 -5.58
C HIS A 30 -10.63 38.33 -5.05
N LYS A 31 -10.52 38.27 -3.74
CA LYS A 31 -9.82 37.17 -3.02
C LYS A 31 -10.81 36.19 -2.37
N LEU A 32 -10.34 34.96 -2.15
CA LEU A 32 -11.12 33.96 -1.43
C LEU A 32 -11.26 34.34 0.04
N ASN A 33 -12.44 34.12 0.60
CA ASN A 33 -12.66 34.20 2.05
C ASN A 33 -12.34 32.83 2.68
N LEU A 34 -11.07 32.59 2.98
CA LEU A 34 -10.57 31.31 3.44
C LEU A 34 -10.92 31.07 4.93
N PRO A 35 -11.37 29.87 5.31
CA PRO A 35 -11.61 29.57 6.72
C PRO A 35 -10.28 29.55 7.52
N GLU A 36 -10.26 30.26 8.65
CA GLU A 36 -9.12 30.23 9.58
C GLU A 36 -9.02 28.88 10.31
N TYR A 37 -10.15 28.28 10.63
CA TYR A 37 -10.24 26.98 11.31
C TYR A 37 -10.95 25.97 10.43
N VAL A 38 -10.35 24.79 10.30
CA VAL A 38 -10.98 23.64 9.63
C VAL A 38 -10.98 22.46 10.58
N GLY A 39 -12.16 22.03 10.98
CA GLY A 39 -12.35 20.86 11.84
C GLY A 39 -12.64 19.60 11.04
N ALA A 40 -12.20 18.47 11.58
CA ALA A 40 -12.57 17.14 11.11
C ALA A 40 -12.90 16.24 12.31
N TYR A 41 -13.88 15.36 12.14
CA TYR A 41 -14.23 14.34 13.13
C TYR A 41 -14.27 12.97 12.50
N ASP A 42 -14.05 11.94 13.32
CA ASP A 42 -14.30 10.55 12.95
C ASP A 42 -15.12 9.82 14.01
N LEU A 43 -15.85 8.81 13.55
CA LEU A 43 -16.62 7.88 14.38
C LEU A 43 -16.26 6.47 13.96
N ARG A 44 -15.91 5.62 14.92
CA ARG A 44 -15.48 4.23 14.71
C ARG A 44 -16.32 3.27 15.53
N LEU A 45 -16.71 2.17 14.89
CA LEU A 45 -17.41 1.06 15.54
C LEU A 45 -16.68 -0.24 15.21
N ARG A 46 -16.25 -0.98 16.23
CA ARG A 46 -15.58 -2.27 16.07
C ARG A 46 -16.32 -3.36 16.83
N LEU A 47 -16.71 -4.42 16.10
CA LEU A 47 -17.32 -5.62 16.66
C LEU A 47 -16.35 -6.79 16.50
N GLN A 48 -16.08 -7.49 17.61
CA GLN A 48 -15.27 -8.71 17.62
C GLN A 48 -16.07 -9.83 18.27
N THR A 49 -16.30 -10.92 17.54
CA THR A 49 -17.08 -12.07 18.03
C THR A 49 -16.80 -13.34 17.22
N GLY A 50 -16.60 -14.48 17.88
CA GLY A 50 -16.55 -15.78 17.23
C GLY A 50 -15.57 -15.93 16.06
N GLY A 51 -14.43 -15.22 16.08
CA GLY A 51 -13.44 -15.19 15.00
C GLY A 51 -13.67 -14.07 13.96
N TRP A 52 -14.80 -13.36 14.04
CA TRP A 52 -15.09 -12.17 13.24
C TRP A 52 -14.52 -10.92 13.88
N ASN A 53 -13.99 -10.02 13.05
CA ASN A 53 -13.64 -8.66 13.42
C ASN A 53 -14.17 -7.73 12.33
N ILE A 54 -15.13 -6.87 12.70
CA ILE A 54 -15.82 -5.94 11.81
C ILE A 54 -15.51 -4.53 12.29
N LEU A 55 -15.00 -3.68 11.41
CA LEU A 55 -14.72 -2.28 11.67
C LEU A 55 -15.49 -1.42 10.66
N ALA A 56 -16.28 -0.49 11.15
CA ALA A 56 -16.90 0.57 10.36
C ALA A 56 -16.37 1.92 10.86
N GLU A 57 -16.04 2.81 9.93
CA GLU A 57 -15.55 4.16 10.25
C GLU A 57 -16.14 5.17 9.28
N TRP A 58 -16.49 6.33 9.84
CA TRP A 58 -16.93 7.50 9.10
C TRP A 58 -16.14 8.71 9.58
N ALA A 59 -15.42 9.36 8.67
CA ALA A 59 -14.72 10.60 8.92
C ALA A 59 -15.25 11.72 8.02
N GLN A 60 -15.35 12.93 8.55
CA GLN A 60 -15.79 14.09 7.79
C GLN A 60 -15.00 15.33 8.20
N LYS A 61 -14.59 16.13 7.22
CA LYS A 61 -14.00 17.46 7.42
C LYS A 61 -14.90 18.58 6.92
N GLY A 62 -14.73 19.76 7.50
CA GLY A 62 -15.34 21.00 7.02
C GLY A 62 -14.85 21.38 5.62
N GLN A 63 -15.36 22.51 5.12
CA GLN A 63 -14.84 23.11 3.89
C GLN A 63 -13.38 23.50 4.09
N ASP A 64 -12.52 23.05 3.19
CA ASP A 64 -11.08 23.24 3.24
C ASP A 64 -10.52 23.56 1.85
N PRO A 65 -10.77 24.80 1.34
CA PRO A 65 -10.20 25.24 0.09
C PRO A 65 -8.68 25.21 0.16
N ASN A 66 -8.04 24.45 -0.72
CA ASN A 66 -6.58 24.28 -0.76
C ASN A 66 -6.10 23.99 -2.18
N SER A 67 -4.79 24.02 -2.39
CA SER A 67 -4.17 23.80 -3.70
C SER A 67 -4.49 22.44 -4.32
N ASN A 68 -4.72 21.42 -3.49
CA ASN A 68 -4.99 20.06 -3.97
C ASN A 68 -6.39 19.90 -4.57
N ASN A 69 -7.37 20.65 -4.05
CA ASN A 69 -8.75 20.62 -4.55
C ASN A 69 -9.12 21.81 -5.43
N GLY A 70 -8.12 22.60 -5.90
CA GLY A 70 -8.37 23.78 -6.71
C GLY A 70 -9.13 24.90 -5.98
N TYR A 71 -8.99 24.97 -4.66
CA TYR A 71 -9.64 25.98 -3.80
C TYR A 71 -11.16 25.97 -3.86
N ILE A 72 -11.78 24.78 -3.95
CA ILE A 72 -13.24 24.63 -3.86
C ILE A 72 -13.71 24.57 -2.40
N TYR A 73 -14.92 25.12 -2.12
CA TYR A 73 -15.56 25.13 -0.80
C TYR A 73 -16.43 23.87 -0.60
N ARG A 74 -15.79 22.69 -0.67
CA ARG A 74 -16.46 21.42 -0.51
C ARG A 74 -16.09 20.76 0.81
N LYS A 75 -17.08 20.22 1.53
CA LYS A 75 -16.84 19.31 2.65
C LYS A 75 -16.21 18.01 2.13
N GLY A 76 -15.35 17.40 2.95
CA GLY A 76 -14.76 16.10 2.61
C GLY A 76 -15.30 15.02 3.53
N TYR A 77 -15.35 13.77 3.05
CA TYR A 77 -15.65 12.62 3.89
C TYR A 77 -14.94 11.35 3.41
N ALA A 78 -14.74 10.43 4.36
CA ALA A 78 -14.32 9.07 4.09
C ALA A 78 -15.20 8.10 4.87
N ALA A 79 -15.64 7.04 4.19
CA ALA A 79 -16.38 5.94 4.79
C ALA A 79 -15.64 4.64 4.53
N MET A 80 -15.46 3.81 5.55
CA MET A 80 -14.85 2.50 5.36
C MET A 80 -15.53 1.41 6.17
N LEU A 81 -15.53 0.21 5.59
CA LEU A 81 -15.95 -1.03 6.21
C LEU A 81 -14.90 -2.08 5.99
N SER A 82 -14.43 -2.69 7.06
CA SER A 82 -13.49 -3.82 7.01
C SER A 82 -14.07 -4.99 7.80
N THR A 83 -14.13 -6.15 7.19
CA THR A 83 -14.62 -7.38 7.81
C THR A 83 -13.60 -8.47 7.61
N SER A 84 -13.14 -9.07 8.71
CA SER A 84 -12.25 -10.22 8.67
C SER A 84 -12.79 -11.38 9.52
N TYR A 85 -12.52 -12.58 9.06
CA TYR A 85 -12.82 -13.82 9.75
C TYR A 85 -11.60 -14.72 9.80
N SER A 86 -11.31 -15.29 10.96
CA SER A 86 -10.21 -16.21 11.14
C SER A 86 -10.64 -17.44 11.93
N LYS A 87 -10.40 -18.60 11.34
CA LYS A 87 -10.55 -19.92 11.95
C LYS A 87 -9.37 -20.78 11.55
N LYS A 88 -9.08 -21.83 12.31
CA LYS A 88 -7.97 -22.74 12.00
C LYS A 88 -8.02 -23.23 10.54
N GLY A 89 -7.03 -22.79 9.76
CA GLY A 89 -6.86 -23.14 8.35
C GLY A 89 -7.70 -22.33 7.35
N LEU A 90 -8.49 -21.35 7.79
CA LEU A 90 -9.28 -20.46 6.93
C LEU A 90 -9.15 -19.02 7.42
N THR A 91 -8.82 -18.12 6.51
CA THR A 91 -8.86 -16.66 6.71
C THR A 91 -9.68 -16.02 5.62
N PHE A 92 -10.42 -14.99 5.96
CA PHE A 92 -11.20 -14.17 5.03
C PHE A 92 -11.06 -12.71 5.39
N LEU A 93 -10.93 -11.84 4.38
CA LEU A 93 -10.97 -10.38 4.50
C LEU A 93 -11.84 -9.82 3.39
N ALA A 94 -12.72 -8.89 3.72
CA ALA A 94 -13.42 -8.05 2.77
C ALA A 94 -13.41 -6.61 3.28
N GLN A 95 -13.04 -5.68 2.41
CA GLN A 95 -12.94 -4.26 2.74
C GLN A 95 -13.54 -3.42 1.63
N ALA A 96 -14.19 -2.32 2.01
CA ALA A 96 -14.67 -1.29 1.11
C ALA A 96 -14.43 0.09 1.71
N LYS A 97 -13.95 1.03 0.91
CA LYS A 97 -13.70 2.42 1.29
C LYS A 97 -14.18 3.36 0.21
N ARG A 98 -14.79 4.48 0.61
CA ARG A 98 -15.03 5.63 -0.24
C ARG A 98 -14.42 6.88 0.36
N SER A 99 -13.70 7.64 -0.43
CA SER A 99 -13.24 9.00 -0.10
C SER A 99 -13.81 10.01 -1.08
N ASP A 100 -13.99 11.24 -0.64
CA ASP A 100 -14.46 12.37 -1.42
C ASP A 100 -13.90 13.66 -0.80
N ASN A 101 -13.06 14.38 -1.51
CA ASN A 101 -12.41 15.62 -1.07
C ASN A 101 -11.78 15.55 0.33
N MET A 102 -11.07 14.46 0.63
CA MET A 102 -10.58 14.17 1.99
C MET A 102 -9.08 14.44 2.17
N VAL A 103 -8.45 15.20 1.28
CA VAL A 103 -7.11 15.75 1.54
C VAL A 103 -7.21 16.71 2.72
N TYR A 104 -6.46 16.44 3.80
CA TYR A 104 -6.42 17.26 5.00
C TYR A 104 -4.98 17.49 5.43
N ARG A 105 -4.49 18.72 5.22
CA ARG A 105 -3.10 19.12 5.41
C ARG A 105 -2.99 20.30 6.35
N SER A 106 -1.83 20.43 7.00
CA SER A 106 -1.54 21.58 7.88
C SER A 106 -1.38 22.89 7.12
N ARG A 107 -1.09 22.85 5.81
CA ARG A 107 -0.94 24.04 4.96
C ARG A 107 -1.75 23.87 3.67
N ARG A 108 -2.53 24.90 3.33
CA ARG A 108 -3.42 24.90 2.16
C ARG A 108 -2.74 25.10 0.82
N THR A 109 -1.57 25.73 0.81
CA THR A 109 -0.84 26.08 -0.41
C THR A 109 0.16 25.05 -0.90
N LEU A 110 0.44 24.01 -0.11
CA LEU A 110 1.38 22.96 -0.50
C LEU A 110 0.77 22.02 -1.55
N PRO A 111 1.41 21.87 -2.71
CA PRO A 111 0.97 20.94 -3.74
C PRO A 111 1.12 19.48 -3.28
N SER A 112 0.21 18.63 -3.75
CA SER A 112 0.04 17.24 -3.27
C SER A 112 1.25 16.33 -3.53
N ALA A 113 1.93 16.51 -4.64
CA ALA A 113 2.94 15.55 -5.11
C ALA A 113 4.29 15.60 -4.37
N THR A 114 4.60 16.67 -3.64
CA THR A 114 5.96 16.92 -3.14
C THR A 114 6.10 16.85 -1.63
N GLU A 115 5.00 16.96 -0.86
CA GLU A 115 5.05 17.11 0.60
C GLU A 115 4.07 16.17 1.31
N THR A 116 4.50 14.98 1.64
CA THR A 116 3.71 14.04 2.45
C THR A 116 3.76 14.34 3.94
N SER A 117 4.71 15.16 4.40
CA SER A 117 4.92 15.51 5.81
C SER A 117 3.84 16.42 6.40
N SER A 118 3.03 17.07 5.57
CA SER A 118 1.99 18.01 5.99
C SER A 118 0.61 17.37 6.20
N TYR A 119 0.43 16.08 5.94
CA TYR A 119 -0.84 15.38 6.14
C TYR A 119 -1.20 15.29 7.63
N ILE A 120 -2.44 15.68 7.95
CA ILE A 120 -3.04 15.54 9.28
C ILE A 120 -3.81 14.21 9.38
N ASN A 121 -4.45 13.79 8.29
CA ASN A 121 -5.17 12.53 8.21
C ASN A 121 -4.37 11.45 7.46
N HIS A 122 -4.73 10.20 7.71
CA HIS A 122 -4.23 9.04 6.98
C HIS A 122 -5.41 8.21 6.47
N LEU A 123 -5.47 8.00 5.16
CA LEU A 123 -6.45 7.11 4.53
C LEU A 123 -5.71 5.85 4.04
N PRO A 124 -5.96 4.68 4.66
CA PRO A 124 -5.26 3.46 4.27
C PRO A 124 -5.62 3.04 2.84
N ALA A 125 -4.67 2.50 2.12
CA ALA A 125 -4.96 1.79 0.87
C ALA A 125 -5.72 0.50 1.18
N PHE A 126 -6.76 0.20 0.40
CA PHE A 126 -7.44 -1.09 0.44
C PHE A 126 -6.95 -1.95 -0.73
N THR A 127 -5.62 -2.15 -0.73
CA THR A 127 -4.90 -3.03 -1.64
C THR A 127 -3.93 -3.87 -0.82
N GLN A 128 -3.50 -5.01 -1.34
CA GLN A 128 -2.48 -5.80 -0.68
C GLN A 128 -1.12 -5.10 -0.79
N GLU A 129 -0.42 -4.94 0.32
CA GLU A 129 0.99 -4.57 0.30
C GLU A 129 1.85 -5.80 -0.03
N HIS A 130 2.73 -5.65 -1.00
CA HIS A 130 3.62 -6.70 -1.49
C HIS A 130 5.04 -6.50 -0.96
N THR A 131 5.67 -7.59 -0.53
CA THR A 131 7.07 -7.61 -0.07
C THR A 131 8.05 -8.03 -1.16
N TYR A 132 7.57 -8.62 -2.25
CA TYR A 132 8.36 -8.96 -3.42
C TYR A 132 8.61 -7.72 -4.27
N ALA A 133 9.85 -7.52 -4.71
CA ALA A 133 10.31 -6.29 -5.36
C ALA A 133 9.45 -5.92 -6.58
N LEU A 134 9.27 -6.85 -7.52
CA LEU A 134 8.51 -6.58 -8.74
C LEU A 134 6.99 -6.54 -8.50
N ALA A 135 6.46 -7.22 -7.49
CA ALA A 135 5.07 -7.08 -7.10
C ALA A 135 4.76 -5.72 -6.44
N ALA A 136 5.78 -5.10 -5.85
CA ALA A 136 5.72 -3.74 -5.30
C ALA A 136 6.25 -2.67 -6.26
N HIS A 137 6.49 -3.00 -7.54
CA HIS A 137 7.07 -2.08 -8.53
C HIS A 137 6.15 -0.91 -8.84
N TYR A 138 4.83 -1.16 -8.95
CA TYR A 138 3.77 -0.17 -9.17
C TYR A 138 2.85 -0.11 -7.94
N PRO A 139 3.27 0.58 -6.86
CA PRO A 139 2.54 0.58 -5.60
C PRO A 139 1.39 1.58 -5.65
N TYR A 140 0.22 1.19 -5.12
CA TYR A 140 -0.95 2.04 -5.12
C TYR A 140 -0.88 3.16 -4.07
N ALA A 141 -1.04 4.41 -4.50
CA ALA A 141 -1.26 5.56 -3.63
C ALA A 141 -2.76 5.85 -3.51
N THR A 142 -3.27 5.93 -2.27
CA THR A 142 -4.65 6.35 -1.99
C THR A 142 -4.94 7.71 -2.62
N GLN A 143 -6.11 7.83 -3.27
CA GLN A 143 -6.61 9.06 -3.87
C GLN A 143 -7.65 9.70 -2.96
N PRO A 144 -7.24 10.56 -1.99
CA PRO A 144 -8.16 11.10 -0.98
C PRO A 144 -9.18 12.08 -1.59
N ASP A 145 -8.92 12.62 -2.77
CA ASP A 145 -9.83 13.51 -3.50
C ASP A 145 -11.02 12.81 -4.14
N GLY A 146 -10.97 11.47 -4.20
CA GLY A 146 -12.12 10.69 -4.63
C GLY A 146 -11.77 9.32 -5.18
N GLU A 147 -12.06 8.29 -4.37
CA GLU A 147 -11.96 6.90 -4.81
C GLU A 147 -13.03 6.02 -4.16
N TRP A 148 -13.38 4.95 -4.86
CA TRP A 148 -13.92 3.72 -4.31
C TRP A 148 -12.85 2.65 -4.34
N ALA A 149 -12.53 2.06 -3.18
CA ALA A 149 -11.55 0.98 -3.07
C ALA A 149 -12.18 -0.25 -2.43
N TYR A 150 -11.90 -1.41 -3.00
CA TYR A 150 -12.39 -2.72 -2.54
C TYR A 150 -11.23 -3.70 -2.48
N GLN A 151 -11.23 -4.53 -1.44
CA GLN A 151 -10.29 -5.64 -1.32
C GLN A 151 -11.02 -6.86 -0.78
N GLY A 152 -10.75 -8.02 -1.39
CA GLY A 152 -11.15 -9.33 -0.90
C GLY A 152 -9.97 -10.27 -0.83
N GLU A 153 -9.81 -10.96 0.29
CA GLU A 153 -8.75 -11.96 0.45
C GLU A 153 -9.33 -13.24 1.08
N VAL A 154 -8.92 -14.38 0.55
CA VAL A 154 -9.21 -15.70 1.12
C VAL A 154 -7.92 -16.47 1.26
N GLY A 155 -7.62 -16.95 2.47
CA GLY A 155 -6.51 -17.84 2.74
C GLY A 155 -7.00 -19.20 3.24
N TYR A 156 -6.52 -20.28 2.63
CA TYR A 156 -6.86 -21.63 3.04
C TYR A 156 -5.62 -22.51 3.20
N THR A 157 -5.58 -23.25 4.29
CA THR A 157 -4.51 -24.23 4.57
C THR A 157 -5.05 -25.65 4.40
N PHE A 158 -4.70 -26.30 3.31
CA PHE A 158 -4.99 -27.72 3.09
C PHE A 158 -4.28 -28.56 4.13
N LYS A 159 -5.04 -29.45 4.78
CA LYS A 159 -4.53 -30.28 5.86
C LYS A 159 -3.45 -31.24 5.34
N LYS A 160 -2.51 -31.59 6.22
CA LYS A 160 -1.52 -32.65 5.97
C LYS A 160 -2.22 -33.96 5.62
N HIS A 161 -1.56 -34.76 4.81
CA HIS A 161 -2.02 -36.09 4.35
C HIS A 161 -3.31 -36.04 3.51
N THR A 162 -3.58 -34.91 2.83
CA THR A 162 -4.61 -34.78 1.79
C THR A 162 -3.96 -34.62 0.43
N LEU A 163 -4.72 -34.82 -0.67
CA LEU A 163 -4.21 -34.71 -2.05
C LEU A 163 -3.50 -33.37 -2.30
N LEU A 164 -4.12 -32.25 -1.93
CA LEU A 164 -3.56 -30.89 -2.12
C LEU A 164 -2.61 -30.50 -1.00
N GLY A 165 -2.84 -30.99 0.23
CA GLY A 165 -1.99 -30.65 1.38
C GLY A 165 -0.64 -31.38 1.41
N GLY A 166 -0.56 -32.58 0.86
CA GLY A 166 0.65 -33.41 0.92
C GLY A 166 1.10 -33.71 2.35
N LYS A 167 2.38 -34.04 2.53
CA LYS A 167 2.93 -34.47 3.85
C LYS A 167 2.93 -33.34 4.90
N TYR A 168 3.09 -32.07 4.50
CA TYR A 168 3.32 -30.95 5.43
C TYR A 168 2.19 -29.93 5.45
N GLY A 169 1.20 -30.05 4.58
CA GLY A 169 0.17 -29.04 4.32
C GLY A 169 0.58 -28.08 3.20
N THR A 170 -0.40 -27.45 2.57
CA THR A 170 -0.21 -26.42 1.55
C THR A 170 -1.09 -25.23 1.91
N LYS A 171 -0.54 -24.03 1.94
CA LYS A 171 -1.30 -22.80 2.16
C LYS A 171 -1.49 -22.10 0.82
N VAL A 172 -2.73 -21.74 0.51
CA VAL A 172 -3.10 -20.96 -0.68
C VAL A 172 -3.76 -19.69 -0.22
N LYS A 173 -3.42 -18.57 -0.84
CA LYS A 173 -3.98 -17.25 -0.61
C LYS A 173 -4.38 -16.66 -1.96
N LEU A 174 -5.59 -16.16 -2.04
CA LEU A 174 -6.14 -15.41 -3.17
C LEU A 174 -6.47 -14.03 -2.68
N ASN A 175 -5.99 -13.00 -3.36
CA ASN A 175 -6.37 -11.61 -3.12
C ASN A 175 -6.87 -10.97 -4.41
N PHE A 176 -7.89 -10.13 -4.28
CA PHE A 176 -8.37 -9.24 -5.31
C PHE A 176 -8.57 -7.85 -4.72
N SER A 177 -7.92 -6.84 -5.31
CA SER A 177 -8.09 -5.43 -4.99
C SER A 177 -8.56 -4.69 -6.23
N TYR A 178 -9.50 -3.77 -6.06
CA TYR A 178 -10.03 -2.96 -7.15
C TYR A 178 -10.29 -1.54 -6.66
N VAL A 179 -9.75 -0.56 -7.37
CA VAL A 179 -9.94 0.85 -7.03
C VAL A 179 -10.32 1.63 -8.27
N ASN A 180 -11.34 2.46 -8.15
CA ASN A 180 -11.71 3.41 -9.20
C ASN A 180 -12.08 4.78 -8.63
N GLY A 181 -12.07 5.80 -9.50
CA GLY A 181 -12.51 7.13 -9.14
C GLY A 181 -14.00 7.20 -8.78
N ILE A 182 -14.42 8.30 -8.17
CA ILE A 182 -15.83 8.61 -7.94
C ILE A 182 -16.41 9.37 -9.13
N SER A 183 -17.74 9.26 -9.33
CA SER A 183 -18.44 10.09 -10.33
C SER A 183 -18.57 11.52 -9.81
N LYS A 184 -17.94 12.47 -10.48
CA LYS A 184 -18.04 13.92 -10.22
C LYS A 184 -18.88 14.57 -11.30
N ASN A 185 -19.87 15.36 -10.88
CA ASN A 185 -20.66 16.24 -11.75
C ASN A 185 -20.17 17.66 -11.48
N GLU A 186 -19.21 18.11 -12.27
CA GLU A 186 -18.58 19.41 -12.11
C GLU A 186 -19.55 20.53 -12.50
N HIS A 187 -19.65 21.58 -11.67
CA HIS A 187 -20.50 22.73 -11.88
C HIS A 187 -19.86 24.05 -11.41
N GLY A 188 -18.58 24.00 -11.03
CA GLY A 188 -17.83 25.21 -10.65
C GLY A 188 -16.34 24.91 -10.46
N GLY A 189 -15.57 25.96 -10.21
CA GLY A 189 -14.14 25.91 -9.94
C GLY A 189 -13.80 26.63 -8.64
N MET A 190 -12.62 27.26 -8.61
CA MET A 190 -12.13 28.06 -7.50
C MET A 190 -13.20 28.99 -6.93
N GLY A 191 -13.40 28.97 -5.61
CA GLY A 191 -14.38 29.83 -4.94
C GLY A 191 -15.81 29.30 -4.91
N THR A 192 -16.09 28.16 -5.55
CA THR A 192 -17.41 27.49 -5.54
C THR A 192 -17.35 26.16 -4.77
N ASP A 193 -18.44 25.40 -4.73
CA ASP A 193 -18.48 24.04 -4.17
C ASP A 193 -17.93 22.96 -5.14
N GLY A 194 -17.57 23.35 -6.36
CA GLY A 194 -16.82 22.59 -7.34
C GLY A 194 -17.63 21.51 -8.06
N TYR A 195 -18.10 20.48 -7.37
CA TYR A 195 -18.80 19.35 -7.98
C TYR A 195 -19.80 18.68 -7.04
N GLY A 196 -20.83 18.04 -7.61
CA GLY A 196 -21.68 17.09 -6.94
C GLY A 196 -21.16 15.64 -7.11
N SER A 197 -21.35 14.80 -6.10
CA SER A 197 -21.09 13.37 -6.23
C SER A 197 -22.14 12.54 -5.48
N ALA A 198 -22.74 11.56 -6.16
CA ALA A 198 -23.65 10.62 -5.51
C ALA A 198 -22.86 9.53 -4.80
N PHE A 199 -23.24 9.20 -3.55
CA PHE A 199 -22.47 8.27 -2.71
C PHE A 199 -22.22 6.91 -3.39
N TRP A 200 -23.24 6.31 -4.01
CA TRP A 200 -23.17 4.97 -4.61
C TRP A 200 -22.71 4.94 -6.07
N LYS A 201 -22.39 6.10 -6.66
CA LYS A 201 -22.05 6.18 -8.07
C LYS A 201 -20.54 6.13 -8.27
N TRP A 202 -20.09 5.18 -9.08
CA TRP A 202 -18.69 5.03 -9.47
C TRP A 202 -18.32 5.99 -10.60
N GLY A 203 -17.05 6.39 -10.63
CA GLY A 203 -16.47 7.06 -11.78
C GLY A 203 -16.13 6.07 -12.88
N SER A 204 -15.70 6.59 -14.02
CA SER A 204 -15.29 5.78 -15.19
C SER A 204 -13.82 5.36 -15.13
N SER A 205 -13.00 6.03 -14.33
CA SER A 205 -11.56 5.77 -14.26
C SER A 205 -11.26 4.61 -13.32
N ARG A 206 -10.70 3.51 -13.84
CA ARG A 206 -10.03 2.50 -13.03
C ARG A 206 -8.66 3.04 -12.62
N ASN A 207 -8.41 3.13 -11.31
CA ASN A 207 -7.16 3.62 -10.77
C ASN A 207 -6.16 2.48 -10.53
N TYR A 208 -6.68 1.34 -10.04
CA TYR A 208 -5.85 0.19 -9.69
C TYR A 208 -6.66 -1.11 -9.70
N GLN A 209 -6.00 -2.21 -10.04
CA GLN A 209 -6.51 -3.56 -9.84
C GLN A 209 -5.34 -4.50 -9.60
N ASP A 210 -5.52 -5.44 -8.69
CA ASP A 210 -4.55 -6.48 -8.35
C ASP A 210 -5.32 -7.78 -8.10
N LEU A 211 -5.03 -8.79 -8.90
CA LEU A 211 -5.46 -10.16 -8.67
C LEU A 211 -4.23 -11.01 -8.47
N ASN A 212 -4.03 -11.56 -7.28
CA ASN A 212 -2.89 -12.45 -7.04
C ASN A 212 -3.26 -13.75 -6.33
N VAL A 213 -2.50 -14.78 -6.67
CA VAL A 213 -2.57 -16.12 -6.07
C VAL A 213 -1.20 -16.47 -5.52
N GLN A 214 -1.14 -16.85 -4.27
CA GLN A 214 0.07 -17.28 -3.59
C GLN A 214 -0.08 -18.71 -3.08
N VAL A 215 0.95 -19.53 -3.29
CA VAL A 215 1.02 -20.91 -2.83
C VAL A 215 2.28 -21.11 -2.01
N GLU A 216 2.10 -21.41 -0.74
CA GLU A 216 3.19 -21.77 0.16
C GLU A 216 3.16 -23.26 0.43
N LYS A 217 4.26 -23.95 0.14
CA LYS A 217 4.38 -25.39 0.33
C LYS A 217 5.71 -25.79 0.95
N LYS A 218 5.65 -26.53 2.03
CA LYS A 218 6.82 -27.20 2.58
C LYS A 218 6.98 -28.55 1.89
N LEU A 219 8.03 -28.69 1.06
CA LEU A 219 8.29 -29.89 0.27
C LEU A 219 8.95 -30.98 1.11
N ASN A 220 9.86 -30.61 2.01
CA ASN A 220 10.48 -31.51 2.98
C ASN A 220 10.75 -30.77 4.31
N ARG A 221 11.50 -31.38 5.25
CA ARG A 221 11.79 -30.76 6.55
C ARG A 221 12.61 -29.47 6.43
N ASP A 222 13.43 -29.38 5.40
CA ASP A 222 14.44 -28.36 5.24
C ASP A 222 14.17 -27.40 4.08
N PHE A 223 13.21 -27.74 3.20
CA PHE A 223 12.89 -26.92 2.02
C PHE A 223 11.43 -26.47 2.00
N LYS A 224 11.26 -25.16 1.88
CA LYS A 224 9.98 -24.45 1.71
C LYS A 224 9.99 -23.69 0.38
N LEU A 225 8.90 -23.78 -0.39
CA LEU A 225 8.68 -23.11 -1.65
C LEU A 225 7.49 -22.17 -1.50
N ASN A 226 7.63 -20.94 -2.01
CA ASN A 226 6.56 -19.98 -2.22
C ASN A 226 6.48 -19.66 -3.71
N LEU A 227 5.28 -19.70 -4.27
CA LEU A 227 5.00 -19.28 -5.64
C LEU A 227 3.91 -18.21 -5.59
N MET A 228 4.03 -17.17 -6.42
CA MET A 228 3.01 -16.16 -6.59
C MET A 228 2.86 -15.81 -8.07
N TYR A 229 1.62 -15.64 -8.49
CA TYR A 229 1.24 -14.96 -9.74
C TYR A 229 0.38 -13.76 -9.40
N MET A 230 0.62 -12.63 -10.07
CA MET A 230 -0.14 -11.40 -9.91
C MET A 230 -0.43 -10.81 -11.29
N ASN A 231 -1.69 -10.43 -11.51
CA ASN A 231 -2.13 -9.61 -12.64
C ASN A 231 -2.52 -8.24 -12.10
N GLN A 232 -1.91 -7.18 -12.61
CA GLN A 232 -2.05 -5.83 -12.11
C GLN A 232 -2.44 -4.85 -13.22
N PHE A 233 -3.33 -3.92 -12.89
CA PHE A 233 -3.59 -2.69 -13.63
C PHE A 233 -3.26 -1.50 -12.73
N TYR A 234 -2.43 -0.61 -13.23
CA TYR A 234 -1.94 0.57 -12.52
C TYR A 234 -2.12 1.81 -13.40
N ASN A 235 -2.95 2.74 -12.95
CA ASN A 235 -3.18 3.99 -13.68
C ASN A 235 -2.15 5.03 -13.28
N GLN A 236 -1.03 5.06 -14.01
CA GLN A 236 0.10 5.94 -13.73
C GLN A 236 -0.32 7.41 -13.83
N ALA A 237 -1.16 7.77 -14.80
CA ALA A 237 -1.65 9.14 -14.96
C ALA A 237 -2.42 9.65 -13.74
N VAL A 238 -3.22 8.80 -13.06
CA VAL A 238 -3.97 9.18 -11.87
C VAL A 238 -3.08 9.19 -10.63
N ILE A 239 -2.18 8.21 -10.49
CA ILE A 239 -1.41 7.98 -9.27
C ILE A 239 -0.16 8.86 -9.23
N GLU A 240 0.53 9.02 -10.37
CA GLU A 240 1.80 9.73 -10.49
C GLU A 240 1.68 11.08 -11.22
N GLY A 241 0.56 11.34 -11.89
CA GLY A 241 0.32 12.55 -12.64
C GLY A 241 0.89 12.55 -14.06
N HIS A 242 1.40 11.43 -14.55
CA HIS A 242 1.94 11.24 -15.91
C HIS A 242 1.75 9.79 -16.37
N GLY A 243 2.09 9.50 -17.63
CA GLY A 243 2.01 8.14 -18.20
C GLY A 243 0.59 7.71 -18.52
N GLU A 244 0.38 6.40 -18.57
CA GLU A 244 -0.87 5.76 -18.99
C GLU A 244 -1.27 4.59 -18.08
N MET A 245 -2.23 3.79 -18.52
CA MET A 245 -2.63 2.56 -17.81
C MET A 245 -1.60 1.46 -18.11
N ILE A 246 -0.93 0.99 -17.07
CA ILE A 246 0.03 -0.11 -17.13
C ILE A 246 -0.70 -1.40 -16.79
N HIS A 247 -0.54 -2.41 -17.64
CA HIS A 247 -1.05 -3.77 -17.41
C HIS A 247 0.12 -4.74 -17.30
N SER A 248 0.37 -5.28 -16.13
CA SER A 248 1.49 -6.17 -15.89
C SER A 248 1.08 -7.55 -15.37
N ASN A 249 1.87 -8.56 -15.72
CA ASN A 249 1.83 -9.89 -15.14
C ASN A 249 3.14 -10.17 -14.41
N ILE A 250 3.04 -10.60 -13.16
CA ILE A 250 4.20 -10.76 -12.28
C ILE A 250 4.23 -12.19 -11.77
N PHE A 251 5.38 -12.83 -11.91
CA PHE A 251 5.65 -14.20 -11.47
C PHE A 251 6.74 -14.18 -10.42
N VAL A 252 6.52 -14.89 -9.31
CA VAL A 252 7.49 -14.98 -8.21
C VAL A 252 7.68 -16.44 -7.82
N ALA A 253 8.95 -16.83 -7.67
CA ALA A 253 9.34 -18.10 -7.08
C ALA A 253 10.39 -17.85 -6.00
N GLU A 254 10.10 -18.26 -4.76
CA GLU A 254 10.99 -18.17 -3.61
C GLU A 254 11.21 -19.55 -3.01
N GLY A 255 12.48 -19.91 -2.81
CA GLY A 255 12.89 -21.12 -2.13
C GLY A 255 13.69 -20.82 -0.87
N LYS A 256 13.36 -21.48 0.26
CA LYS A 256 14.15 -21.41 1.48
C LYS A 256 14.61 -22.81 1.86
N TYR A 257 15.93 -23.02 1.88
CA TYR A 257 16.56 -24.30 2.18
C TYR A 257 17.47 -24.22 3.42
N ARG A 258 17.18 -25.01 4.41
CA ARG A 258 18.01 -25.16 5.60
C ARG A 258 19.07 -26.24 5.31
N ILE A 259 20.29 -25.81 5.04
CA ILE A 259 21.43 -26.72 4.76
C ILE A 259 21.78 -27.53 6.02
N ASN A 260 21.88 -26.84 7.16
CA ASN A 260 22.11 -27.45 8.48
C ASN A 260 21.62 -26.49 9.59
N LYS A 261 22.04 -26.72 10.84
CA LYS A 261 21.65 -25.88 11.99
C LYS A 261 22.22 -24.45 11.91
N THR A 262 23.35 -24.27 11.21
CA THR A 262 24.06 -22.98 11.11
C THR A 262 23.69 -22.23 9.83
N PHE A 263 23.51 -22.94 8.72
CA PHE A 263 23.34 -22.32 7.39
C PHE A 263 21.94 -22.51 6.83
N THR A 264 21.33 -21.41 6.44
CA THR A 264 20.07 -21.37 5.68
C THR A 264 20.24 -20.50 4.46
N LEU A 265 19.88 -21.03 3.30
CA LEU A 265 19.89 -20.33 2.02
C LEU A 265 18.46 -19.96 1.62
N ARG A 266 18.23 -18.72 1.18
CA ARG A 266 17.01 -18.25 0.55
C ARG A 266 17.37 -17.73 -0.84
N GLY A 267 16.65 -18.21 -1.83
CA GLY A 267 16.74 -17.73 -3.20
C GLY A 267 15.36 -17.24 -3.67
N GLU A 268 15.35 -16.18 -4.47
CA GLU A 268 14.13 -15.59 -5.02
C GLU A 268 14.37 -15.19 -6.46
N ALA A 269 13.42 -15.51 -7.33
CA ALA A 269 13.39 -15.09 -8.72
C ALA A 269 12.03 -14.50 -9.03
N GLN A 270 12.00 -13.35 -9.71
CA GLN A 270 10.77 -12.68 -10.13
C GLN A 270 10.90 -12.22 -11.58
N TYR A 271 9.77 -12.17 -12.25
CA TYR A 271 9.65 -11.61 -13.60
C TYR A 271 8.36 -10.83 -13.73
N LEU A 272 8.47 -9.59 -14.20
CA LEU A 272 7.36 -8.71 -14.53
C LEU A 272 7.36 -8.51 -16.04
N THR A 273 6.23 -8.73 -16.69
CA THR A 273 6.06 -8.46 -18.11
C THR A 273 4.93 -7.44 -18.32
N THR A 274 5.23 -6.43 -19.14
CA THR A 274 4.30 -5.38 -19.55
C THR A 274 4.69 -4.84 -20.91
N GLY A 275 3.71 -4.36 -21.68
CA GLY A 275 3.96 -3.64 -22.93
C GLY A 275 4.08 -2.12 -22.77
N GLU A 276 3.88 -1.61 -21.55
CA GLU A 276 3.85 -0.19 -21.22
C GLU A 276 5.05 0.22 -20.34
N ASP A 277 5.21 1.52 -20.08
CA ASP A 277 6.27 2.14 -19.26
C ASP A 277 7.66 1.70 -19.75
N GLN A 278 8.49 1.14 -18.89
CA GLN A 278 9.86 0.72 -19.18
C GLN A 278 9.96 -0.75 -19.63
N GLY A 279 8.84 -1.41 -19.94
CA GLY A 279 8.80 -2.80 -20.39
C GLY A 279 9.11 -3.81 -19.27
N ASP A 280 9.71 -4.92 -19.66
CA ASP A 280 9.90 -6.09 -18.79
C ASP A 280 11.03 -5.92 -17.76
N TRP A 281 10.83 -6.58 -16.59
CA TRP A 281 11.79 -6.57 -15.49
C TRP A 281 12.04 -7.97 -14.97
N ALA A 282 13.29 -8.24 -14.61
CA ALA A 282 13.69 -9.45 -13.89
C ALA A 282 14.31 -9.08 -12.53
N TYR A 283 14.09 -9.91 -11.52
CA TYR A 283 14.68 -9.75 -10.20
C TYR A 283 15.20 -11.07 -9.66
N GLY A 284 16.37 -11.03 -9.06
CA GLY A 284 16.99 -12.15 -8.36
C GLY A 284 17.51 -11.75 -6.99
N LEU A 285 17.32 -12.64 -5.99
CA LEU A 285 17.86 -12.48 -4.64
C LEU A 285 18.51 -13.79 -4.20
N LEU A 286 19.68 -13.68 -3.57
CA LEU A 286 20.30 -14.75 -2.81
C LEU A 286 20.65 -14.24 -1.41
N GLU A 287 20.21 -14.97 -0.39
CA GLU A 287 20.44 -14.65 1.02
C GLU A 287 20.98 -15.87 1.74
N LEU A 288 22.12 -15.72 2.40
CA LEU A 288 22.73 -16.72 3.25
C LEU A 288 22.69 -16.27 4.71
N SER A 289 21.89 -16.96 5.51
CA SER A 289 21.88 -16.78 6.97
C SER A 289 22.86 -17.72 7.62
N VAL A 290 23.78 -17.15 8.41
CA VAL A 290 24.79 -17.87 9.22
C VAL A 290 24.44 -17.68 10.69
N GLN A 291 23.71 -18.63 11.23
CA GLN A 291 23.21 -18.57 12.61
C GLN A 291 24.37 -18.62 13.64
N PRO A 292 24.26 -17.87 14.75
CA PRO A 292 23.11 -17.08 15.16
C PRO A 292 23.13 -15.59 14.74
N HIS A 293 24.22 -15.09 14.15
CA HIS A 293 24.48 -13.64 14.13
C HIS A 293 24.57 -13.00 12.75
N LEU A 294 24.96 -13.74 11.71
CA LEU A 294 25.31 -13.15 10.42
C LEU A 294 24.30 -13.48 9.32
N MET A 295 24.09 -12.53 8.42
CA MET A 295 23.31 -12.69 7.20
C MET A 295 23.97 -11.91 6.06
N PHE A 296 24.17 -12.56 4.94
CA PHE A 296 24.65 -11.97 3.69
C PHE A 296 23.52 -11.99 2.67
N SER A 297 23.36 -10.89 1.94
CA SER A 297 22.30 -10.74 0.93
C SER A 297 22.88 -10.09 -0.32
N ALA A 298 22.50 -10.61 -1.48
CA ALA A 298 22.77 -10.00 -2.77
C ALA A 298 21.52 -10.08 -3.63
N SER A 299 21.11 -8.96 -4.21
CA SER A 299 19.97 -8.89 -5.14
C SER A 299 20.29 -7.99 -6.32
N ASP A 300 19.60 -8.26 -7.43
CA ASP A 300 19.66 -7.47 -8.64
C ASP A 300 18.26 -7.35 -9.24
N GLU A 301 17.85 -6.13 -9.58
CA GLU A 301 16.66 -5.79 -10.32
C GLU A 301 17.09 -5.24 -11.67
N TRP A 302 16.74 -5.94 -12.72
CA TRP A 302 17.19 -5.65 -14.08
C TRP A 302 16.01 -5.26 -14.96
N ASN A 303 16.07 -4.04 -15.54
CA ASN A 303 15.18 -3.67 -16.62
C ASN A 303 15.65 -4.33 -17.91
N CYS A 304 15.05 -5.42 -18.29
CA CYS A 304 15.33 -6.13 -19.53
C CYS A 304 14.46 -5.70 -20.72
N GLY A 305 13.51 -4.78 -20.48
CA GLY A 305 12.62 -4.24 -21.51
C GLY A 305 13.27 -3.15 -22.37
N GLU A 306 13.61 -2.01 -21.76
CA GLU A 306 14.08 -0.84 -22.54
C GLU A 306 15.51 -0.40 -22.22
N SER A 307 15.85 -0.23 -20.94
CA SER A 307 17.05 0.50 -20.55
C SER A 307 18.30 -0.37 -20.35
N ASP A 308 18.14 -1.67 -20.21
CA ASP A 308 19.21 -2.64 -19.86
C ASP A 308 20.01 -2.27 -18.59
N ILE A 309 19.31 -1.60 -17.64
CA ILE A 309 19.93 -1.11 -16.41
C ILE A 309 19.72 -2.10 -15.27
N HIS A 310 20.80 -2.32 -14.50
CA HIS A 310 20.82 -3.12 -13.28
C HIS A 310 20.80 -2.25 -12.03
N TYR A 311 19.93 -2.61 -11.07
CA TYR A 311 19.80 -2.01 -9.74
C TYR A 311 20.09 -3.07 -8.70
N TYR A 312 21.25 -3.00 -8.06
CA TYR A 312 21.74 -4.05 -7.19
C TYR A 312 21.87 -3.61 -5.74
N ASN A 313 21.77 -4.59 -4.86
CA ASN A 313 21.99 -4.42 -3.43
C ASN A 313 22.81 -5.61 -2.91
N VAL A 314 23.98 -5.32 -2.34
CA VAL A 314 24.80 -6.32 -1.64
C VAL A 314 24.98 -5.86 -0.21
N SER A 315 24.65 -6.70 0.77
CA SER A 315 24.74 -6.33 2.18
C SER A 315 25.15 -7.48 3.08
N ALA A 316 25.74 -7.10 4.23
CA ALA A 316 26.03 -7.97 5.34
C ALA A 316 25.37 -7.41 6.60
N THR A 317 24.68 -8.25 7.34
CA THR A 317 24.01 -7.89 8.59
C THR A 317 24.58 -8.71 9.74
N TYR A 318 24.93 -8.03 10.85
CA TYR A 318 25.32 -8.66 12.10
C TYR A 318 24.30 -8.31 13.19
N THR A 319 23.81 -9.32 13.91
CA THR A 319 22.83 -9.15 14.99
C THR A 319 23.35 -9.82 16.26
N LEU A 320 23.38 -9.06 17.39
CA LEU A 320 23.79 -9.57 18.70
C LEU A 320 22.92 -8.93 19.79
N GLY A 321 22.11 -9.72 20.47
CA GLY A 321 21.14 -9.20 21.46
C GLY A 321 20.19 -8.21 20.81
N GLY A 322 20.08 -6.99 21.39
CA GLY A 322 19.28 -5.89 20.84
C GLY A 322 19.95 -5.11 19.71
N HIS A 323 21.20 -5.41 19.35
CA HIS A 323 21.98 -4.67 18.36
C HIS A 323 21.87 -5.30 16.98
N ARG A 324 21.61 -4.50 15.95
CA ARG A 324 21.66 -4.89 14.54
C ARG A 324 22.44 -3.86 13.75
N LEU A 325 23.54 -4.29 13.16
CA LEU A 325 24.37 -3.50 12.24
C LEU A 325 24.26 -4.09 10.84
N GLN A 326 23.97 -3.26 9.86
CA GLN A 326 23.96 -3.63 8.45
C GLN A 326 24.89 -2.70 7.66
N LEU A 327 25.75 -3.29 6.86
CA LEU A 327 26.61 -2.62 5.90
C LEU A 327 26.22 -3.09 4.50
N GLY A 328 26.14 -2.15 3.56
CA GLY A 328 25.73 -2.49 2.19
C GLY A 328 26.33 -1.56 1.15
N TYR A 329 26.20 -1.99 -0.10
CA TYR A 329 26.45 -1.17 -1.29
C TYR A 329 25.29 -1.36 -2.24
N VAL A 330 24.64 -0.25 -2.61
CA VAL A 330 23.37 -0.26 -3.34
C VAL A 330 23.42 0.65 -4.56
N ARG A 331 22.64 0.29 -5.57
CA ARG A 331 22.17 1.16 -6.64
C ARG A 331 20.67 1.04 -6.72
N ASN A 332 19.97 2.08 -6.28
CA ASN A 332 18.51 2.14 -6.30
C ASN A 332 18.01 2.93 -7.50
N ARG A 333 16.91 2.49 -8.10
CA ARG A 333 16.19 3.27 -9.10
C ARG A 333 15.46 4.46 -8.45
N ALA A 334 15.18 5.48 -9.25
CA ALA A 334 14.17 6.48 -8.89
C ALA A 334 12.77 5.86 -8.96
N GLY A 335 11.85 6.34 -8.15
CA GLY A 335 10.46 5.87 -8.19
C GLY A 335 9.68 6.18 -6.94
N TYR A 336 8.43 5.76 -6.91
CA TYR A 336 7.57 5.90 -5.75
C TYR A 336 7.83 4.80 -4.73
N ASN A 337 8.01 5.21 -3.48
CA ASN A 337 8.06 4.30 -2.33
C ASN A 337 6.80 4.54 -1.50
N CYS A 338 5.97 3.52 -1.36
CA CYS A 338 4.68 3.61 -0.71
C CYS A 338 4.62 2.74 0.54
N SER A 339 3.97 3.27 1.57
CA SER A 339 3.65 2.54 2.80
C SER A 339 2.28 3.00 3.31
N GLY A 340 1.39 2.04 3.59
CA GLY A 340 0.05 2.32 4.11
C GLY A 340 -0.81 3.21 3.20
N GLY A 341 -0.55 3.24 1.88
CA GLY A 341 -1.28 4.06 0.91
C GLY A 341 -0.75 5.49 0.73
N VAL A 342 0.31 5.86 1.45
CA VAL A 342 1.02 7.13 1.26
C VAL A 342 2.30 6.88 0.48
N CYS A 343 2.44 7.54 -0.65
CA CYS A 343 3.60 7.41 -1.53
C CYS A 343 4.45 8.68 -1.54
N ARG A 344 5.76 8.48 -1.62
CA ARG A 344 6.73 9.57 -1.81
C ARG A 344 7.67 9.23 -2.96
N TRP A 345 8.04 10.22 -3.73
CA TRP A 345 9.10 10.09 -4.72
C TRP A 345 10.46 9.95 -4.03
N VAL A 346 11.25 8.97 -4.46
CA VAL A 346 12.61 8.73 -4.00
C VAL A 346 13.54 8.85 -5.21
N PRO A 347 14.58 9.71 -5.17
CA PRO A 347 15.52 9.84 -6.27
C PRO A 347 16.41 8.60 -6.40
N ALA A 348 16.95 8.37 -7.60
CA ALA A 348 17.96 7.34 -7.81
C ALA A 348 19.17 7.60 -6.92
N SER A 349 19.73 6.54 -6.35
CA SER A 349 20.89 6.63 -5.48
C SER A 349 21.86 5.49 -5.71
N LYS A 350 23.17 5.75 -5.48
CA LYS A 350 24.21 4.75 -5.55
C LYS A 350 25.28 5.03 -4.49
N GLY A 351 25.65 4.03 -3.71
CA GLY A 351 26.71 4.20 -2.71
C GLY A 351 26.71 3.16 -1.61
N ALA A 352 27.59 3.35 -0.65
CA ALA A 352 27.65 2.57 0.57
C ALA A 352 26.55 2.98 1.54
N THR A 353 25.97 2.02 2.24
CA THR A 353 24.95 2.22 3.26
C THR A 353 25.38 1.61 4.58
N ILE A 354 25.08 2.31 5.67
CA ILE A 354 25.28 1.83 7.03
C ILE A 354 23.98 2.05 7.79
N SER A 355 23.46 0.99 8.40
CA SER A 355 22.28 1.05 9.26
C SER A 355 22.57 0.39 10.60
N TYR A 356 22.26 1.07 11.68
CA TYR A 356 22.36 0.53 13.02
C TYR A 356 21.04 0.72 13.76
N ASN A 357 20.51 -0.37 14.31
CA ASN A 357 19.29 -0.37 15.11
C ASN A 357 19.58 -1.01 16.48
N TYR A 358 19.04 -0.43 17.51
CA TYR A 358 19.09 -0.96 18.87
C TYR A 358 17.67 -1.05 19.46
N ASN A 359 17.32 -2.24 19.93
CA ASN A 359 16.07 -2.51 20.62
C ASN A 359 16.39 -2.76 22.12
N PHE A 360 15.87 -1.96 22.99
CA PHE A 360 16.04 -2.02 24.46
C PHE A 360 14.80 -2.53 25.17
#